data_3c27a681f90e5c34faa070152102bf07
#
_entry.id   3c27a681f90e5c34faa070152102bf07
#
_cell.length_a   1.000
_cell.length_b   1.000
_cell.length_c   1.000
_cell.angle_alpha   90.00
_cell.angle_beta   90.00
_cell.angle_gamma   90.00
#
_symmetry.space_group_name_H-M   'P 1'
#
loop_
_entity.id
_entity.type
_entity.pdbx_description
1 polymer ?
#
loop_
_entity_poly.entity_id
_entity_poly.type
_entity_poly.pdbx_seq_one_letter_code
_entity_poly.pdbx_strand_id
1 'polypeptide(L)'
;MSVQSHKIKAFEILVLSIAIVSGCSEAEVGQRNTAQTEQQSIAVSKQEQSIESIVSSEELILSLTPKLKKLNKSLANLRLPDDVSRGLFSDLIEVSNRISPPADRIDLYQGFSCGNWGVNGLAETTSSPDLVLWEQLFSGIKYLNHGKFNFVRGSFANPERTEYQSLLGSSGSAVLASGQIMGWNAKVEAVWSRDLTGDQWKISKWKTKSLETTLGEEPIFVEVLDDALKDKMAWRLATSALHDQKTSGLYAGTQPERLEGDEYPFFFAETTLEHPSVAIVDIDSDGFDDIFVTMRHTQNLLLRNNQDGTFEECGVRYGLDKTGNCSAAIFGDFDNDGDPDLFLGRPRHRGQYFVNESGNFKDRTRELIGPDLPFMISSISTADYNGDGLLDIHLSTYGPLENVHHFTADKAPIWSQQYLTEEEQSAFAKELSETHVYLRRPGPANMLLVNTGDGAFDVARENEQVQLWRQSFQATWSDFDNDGDPDLYVANDYGSDNFLRNDFPNGFTDITEDSGIAIGFGMGVSWNDYNNDGLVDLYVSNMFSKAGQRITADVSKIDPRFKKLATGNYLYRGNGEKFELVSGTSLESMQVAQAGWAWGGQFVDFNNDGFSDIYSPNGYYTAPSDIAVDMDL
;
A
#
# COMPACT_ATOMS: atom_id res chain seq x y z
N MET A 1 29.90 -0.77 -0.52
CA MET A 1 29.39 -0.92 -1.91
C MET A 1 28.43 0.24 -2.14
N SER A 2 28.56 0.96 -3.23
CA SER A 2 27.86 2.24 -3.39
C SER A 2 26.35 2.05 -3.55
N VAL A 3 25.56 3.01 -3.07
CA VAL A 3 24.10 3.10 -3.23
C VAL A 3 23.66 2.88 -4.69
N GLN A 4 24.51 3.20 -5.65
CA GLN A 4 24.31 2.93 -7.07
C GLN A 4 24.24 1.44 -7.42
N SER A 5 24.93 0.55 -6.69
CA SER A 5 24.89 -0.90 -6.97
C SER A 5 23.59 -1.57 -6.50
N HIS A 6 22.91 -1.00 -5.51
CA HIS A 6 21.60 -1.50 -5.05
C HIS A 6 20.45 -1.03 -5.97
N LYS A 7 20.57 0.18 -6.52
CA LYS A 7 19.60 0.70 -7.52
C LYS A 7 19.62 -0.14 -8.80
N ILE A 8 20.80 -0.52 -9.26
CA ILE A 8 20.97 -1.40 -10.43
C ILE A 8 20.40 -2.79 -10.14
N LYS A 9 20.60 -3.33 -8.93
CA LYS A 9 20.06 -4.65 -8.57
C LYS A 9 18.54 -4.71 -8.50
N ALA A 10 17.86 -3.70 -7.95
CA ALA A 10 16.39 -3.66 -7.92
C ALA A 10 15.81 -3.55 -9.33
N PHE A 11 16.46 -2.81 -10.21
CA PHE A 11 16.08 -2.66 -11.61
C PHE A 11 16.40 -3.92 -12.44
N GLU A 12 17.57 -4.52 -12.25
CA GLU A 12 17.94 -5.82 -12.86
C GLU A 12 16.95 -6.92 -12.43
N ILE A 13 16.47 -6.88 -11.20
CA ILE A 13 15.47 -7.80 -10.67
C ILE A 13 14.14 -7.66 -11.41
N LEU A 14 13.66 -6.46 -11.65
CA LEU A 14 12.41 -6.22 -12.38
C LEU A 14 12.55 -6.62 -13.87
N VAL A 15 13.67 -6.30 -14.50
CA VAL A 15 13.94 -6.62 -15.92
C VAL A 15 14.21 -8.12 -16.10
N LEU A 16 14.93 -8.77 -15.17
CA LEU A 16 15.14 -10.21 -15.19
C LEU A 16 13.81 -10.97 -15.01
N SER A 17 12.92 -10.45 -14.17
CA SER A 17 11.59 -11.03 -13.99
C SER A 17 10.76 -11.00 -15.26
N ILE A 18 10.84 -9.94 -16.04
CA ILE A 18 10.18 -9.82 -17.35
C ILE A 18 10.80 -10.79 -18.36
N ALA A 19 12.12 -10.98 -18.34
CA ALA A 19 12.83 -11.89 -19.24
C ALA A 19 12.59 -13.39 -18.93
N ILE A 20 12.50 -13.75 -17.64
CA ILE A 20 12.23 -15.13 -17.20
C ILE A 20 10.81 -15.57 -17.54
N VAL A 21 9.83 -14.65 -17.45
CA VAL A 21 8.42 -14.93 -17.85
C VAL A 21 8.29 -15.17 -19.37
N SER A 22 9.21 -14.63 -20.16
CA SER A 22 9.24 -14.87 -21.62
C SER A 22 9.85 -16.22 -22.03
N GLY A 23 10.57 -16.89 -21.11
CA GLY A 23 11.36 -18.10 -21.40
C GLY A 23 10.71 -19.46 -21.05
N CYS A 24 9.58 -19.48 -20.34
CA CYS A 24 8.94 -20.73 -19.92
C CYS A 24 7.88 -21.26 -20.89
N SER A 25 8.23 -21.53 -22.13
CA SER A 25 7.43 -22.37 -23.04
C SER A 25 8.31 -23.20 -23.98
N GLU A 26 9.28 -23.91 -23.46
CA GLU A 26 10.00 -24.94 -24.21
C GLU A 26 9.75 -26.33 -23.62
N ALA A 27 8.64 -26.93 -24.02
CA ALA A 27 8.47 -28.38 -24.02
C ALA A 27 7.40 -28.76 -25.05
N GLU A 28 7.79 -28.76 -26.34
CA GLU A 28 7.25 -29.66 -27.37
C GLU A 28 8.01 -29.41 -28.67
N VAL A 29 9.06 -30.21 -28.88
CA VAL A 29 9.77 -30.23 -30.18
C VAL A 29 9.13 -31.28 -31.07
N GLY A 30 8.15 -30.84 -31.86
CA GLY A 30 7.70 -31.54 -33.06
C GLY A 30 8.05 -30.70 -34.29
N GLN A 31 8.54 -31.35 -35.35
CA GLN A 31 9.01 -30.76 -36.61
C GLN A 31 8.21 -29.54 -37.06
N ARG A 32 8.82 -28.35 -37.10
CA ARG A 32 8.21 -27.10 -37.56
C ARG A 32 8.89 -26.62 -38.86
N ASN A 33 8.06 -26.13 -39.78
CA ASN A 33 8.43 -25.54 -41.07
C ASN A 33 9.33 -24.29 -40.91
N THR A 34 10.33 -24.14 -41.78
CA THR A 34 11.30 -23.03 -41.84
C THR A 34 10.67 -21.62 -41.81
N ALA A 35 9.50 -21.45 -42.42
CA ALA A 35 8.78 -20.17 -42.45
C ALA A 35 8.24 -19.75 -41.04
N GLN A 36 7.89 -20.71 -40.17
CA GLN A 36 7.47 -20.44 -38.79
C GLN A 36 8.67 -20.05 -37.92
N THR A 37 9.85 -20.60 -38.19
CA THR A 37 11.09 -20.28 -37.47
C THR A 37 11.56 -18.86 -37.80
N GLU A 38 11.45 -18.39 -39.03
CA GLU A 38 11.76 -17.02 -39.42
C GLU A 38 10.78 -16.00 -38.81
N GLN A 39 9.48 -16.28 -38.79
CA GLN A 39 8.50 -15.42 -38.14
C GLN A 39 8.68 -15.37 -36.62
N GLN A 40 9.08 -16.47 -35.99
CA GLN A 40 9.41 -16.50 -34.58
C GLN A 40 10.70 -15.72 -34.26
N SER A 41 11.75 -15.85 -35.10
CA SER A 41 13.00 -15.11 -34.91
C SER A 41 12.81 -13.59 -35.08
N ILE A 42 11.99 -13.16 -36.06
CA ILE A 42 11.63 -11.75 -36.24
C ILE A 42 10.78 -11.23 -35.08
N ALA A 43 9.87 -12.04 -34.55
CA ALA A 43 9.05 -11.67 -33.40
C ALA A 43 9.90 -11.55 -32.12
N VAL A 44 10.85 -12.44 -31.89
CA VAL A 44 11.80 -12.39 -30.77
C VAL A 44 12.70 -11.15 -30.89
N SER A 45 13.27 -10.86 -32.07
CA SER A 45 14.11 -9.69 -32.27
C SER A 45 13.35 -8.35 -32.05
N LYS A 46 12.08 -8.26 -32.44
CA LYS A 46 11.24 -7.08 -32.19
C LYS A 46 10.90 -6.93 -30.71
N GLN A 47 10.72 -8.02 -30.00
CA GLN A 47 10.46 -8.00 -28.57
C GLN A 47 11.71 -7.59 -27.78
N GLU A 48 12.88 -8.08 -28.14
CA GLU A 48 14.16 -7.67 -27.56
C GLU A 48 14.43 -6.18 -27.78
N GLN A 49 14.18 -5.65 -28.97
CA GLN A 49 14.27 -4.21 -29.27
C GLN A 49 13.28 -3.37 -28.46
N SER A 50 12.07 -3.87 -28.22
CA SER A 50 11.07 -3.19 -27.39
C SER A 50 11.53 -3.13 -25.92
N ILE A 51 12.02 -4.24 -25.36
CA ILE A 51 12.54 -4.30 -24.00
C ILE A 51 13.76 -3.37 -23.83
N GLU A 52 14.71 -3.40 -24.77
CA GLU A 52 15.88 -2.52 -24.74
C GLU A 52 15.50 -1.04 -24.77
N SER A 53 14.47 -0.68 -25.53
CA SER A 53 13.94 0.69 -25.57
C SER A 53 13.33 1.11 -24.24
N ILE A 54 12.56 0.23 -23.60
CA ILE A 54 11.96 0.47 -22.28
C ILE A 54 13.06 0.64 -21.23
N VAL A 55 14.02 -0.29 -21.17
CA VAL A 55 15.15 -0.24 -20.23
C VAL A 55 15.92 1.07 -20.39
N SER A 56 16.28 1.44 -21.61
CA SER A 56 17.01 2.69 -21.87
C SER A 56 16.21 3.93 -21.48
N SER A 57 14.89 3.90 -21.64
CA SER A 57 14.00 4.97 -21.22
C SER A 57 13.96 5.11 -19.71
N GLU A 58 13.83 3.99 -18.98
CA GLU A 58 13.82 3.99 -17.51
C GLU A 58 15.18 4.40 -16.92
N GLU A 59 16.30 3.94 -17.49
CA GLU A 59 17.63 4.41 -17.09
C GLU A 59 17.76 5.93 -17.21
N LEU A 60 17.23 6.50 -18.30
CA LEU A 60 17.23 7.94 -18.48
C LEU A 60 16.35 8.64 -17.43
N ILE A 61 15.13 8.17 -17.19
CA ILE A 61 14.24 8.69 -16.14
C ILE A 61 14.97 8.70 -14.79
N LEU A 62 15.59 7.58 -14.41
CA LEU A 62 16.34 7.48 -13.17
C LEU A 62 17.49 8.51 -13.10
N SER A 63 18.18 8.76 -14.23
CA SER A 63 19.24 9.77 -14.30
C SER A 63 18.73 11.21 -14.21
N LEU A 64 17.50 11.47 -14.66
CA LEU A 64 16.86 12.79 -14.64
C LEU A 64 16.10 13.09 -13.33
N THR A 65 15.71 12.06 -12.59
CA THR A 65 14.99 12.19 -11.31
C THR A 65 15.69 13.13 -10.32
N PRO A 66 17.04 13.12 -10.13
CA PRO A 66 17.71 14.09 -9.26
C PRO A 66 17.51 15.55 -9.67
N LYS A 67 17.26 15.83 -10.94
CA LYS A 67 16.97 17.20 -11.42
C LYS A 67 15.57 17.62 -11.01
N LEU A 68 14.58 16.74 -11.13
CA LEU A 68 13.22 17.01 -10.63
C LEU A 68 13.20 17.13 -9.10
N LYS A 69 14.01 16.35 -8.36
CA LYS A 69 14.13 16.54 -6.90
C LYS A 69 14.62 17.93 -6.53
N LYS A 70 15.58 18.50 -7.27
CA LYS A 70 16.01 19.89 -7.06
C LYS A 70 14.91 20.89 -7.36
N LEU A 71 14.13 20.67 -8.43
CA LEU A 71 12.95 21.46 -8.74
C LEU A 71 11.93 21.40 -7.59
N ASN A 72 11.59 20.22 -7.11
CA ASN A 72 10.64 20.00 -6.03
C ASN A 72 11.07 20.70 -4.73
N LYS A 73 12.36 20.62 -4.35
CA LYS A 73 12.90 21.38 -3.21
C LYS A 73 12.77 22.90 -3.40
N SER A 74 12.88 23.38 -4.63
CA SER A 74 12.73 24.81 -4.95
C SER A 74 11.29 25.27 -4.85
N LEU A 75 10.32 24.40 -5.15
CA LEU A 75 8.90 24.72 -4.99
C LEU A 75 8.56 25.09 -3.54
N ALA A 76 9.13 24.40 -2.56
CA ALA A 76 8.90 24.69 -1.14
C ALA A 76 9.21 26.16 -0.77
N ASN A 77 10.09 26.82 -1.52
CA ASN A 77 10.44 28.22 -1.33
C ASN A 77 9.68 29.16 -2.28
N LEU A 78 8.74 28.63 -3.08
CA LEU A 78 8.01 29.38 -4.12
C LEU A 78 8.94 30.13 -5.09
N ARG A 79 10.15 29.65 -5.28
CA ARG A 79 11.21 30.24 -6.10
C ARG A 79 11.96 29.17 -6.86
N LEU A 80 12.35 29.48 -8.06
CA LEU A 80 13.29 28.69 -8.84
C LEU A 80 14.69 29.35 -8.80
N PRO A 81 15.64 28.84 -7.99
CA PRO A 81 16.99 29.35 -7.95
C PRO A 81 17.67 29.27 -9.32
N ASP A 82 18.52 30.26 -9.64
CA ASP A 82 19.21 30.36 -10.93
C ASP A 82 20.05 29.10 -11.27
N ASP A 83 20.67 28.49 -10.28
CA ASP A 83 21.47 27.27 -10.46
C ASP A 83 20.60 26.06 -10.81
N VAL A 84 19.42 25.93 -10.20
CA VAL A 84 18.43 24.89 -10.51
C VAL A 84 17.87 25.12 -11.91
N SER A 85 17.49 26.36 -12.22
CA SER A 85 17.00 26.76 -13.52
C SER A 85 18.00 26.42 -14.63
N ARG A 86 19.25 26.87 -14.52
CA ARG A 86 20.32 26.59 -15.51
C ARG A 86 20.67 25.12 -15.63
N GLY A 87 20.50 24.35 -14.55
CA GLY A 87 20.74 22.90 -14.54
C GLY A 87 19.61 22.09 -15.16
N LEU A 88 18.38 22.62 -15.15
CA LEU A 88 17.17 21.94 -15.58
C LEU A 88 16.72 22.35 -16.99
N PHE A 89 16.79 23.64 -17.32
CA PHE A 89 16.26 24.20 -18.56
C PHE A 89 17.36 24.59 -19.55
N SER A 90 17.04 24.54 -20.83
CA SER A 90 17.86 25.10 -21.90
C SER A 90 17.87 26.62 -21.81
N ASP A 91 18.88 27.30 -22.40
CA ASP A 91 19.00 28.74 -22.40
C ASP A 91 17.81 29.44 -23.10
N LEU A 92 17.22 28.75 -24.08
CA LEU A 92 15.96 29.09 -24.72
C LEU A 92 15.00 27.91 -24.60
N ILE A 93 13.80 28.17 -24.12
CA ILE A 93 12.76 27.20 -23.89
C ILE A 93 11.54 27.54 -24.74
N GLU A 94 10.98 26.58 -25.45
CA GLU A 94 9.65 26.72 -26.04
C GLU A 94 8.59 26.40 -24.97
N VAL A 95 7.76 27.37 -24.62
CA VAL A 95 6.77 27.26 -23.56
C VAL A 95 5.36 27.41 -24.12
N SER A 96 4.48 26.46 -23.83
CA SER A 96 3.03 26.54 -24.03
C SER A 96 2.36 26.44 -22.68
N ASN A 97 2.33 27.55 -21.95
CA ASN A 97 2.06 27.55 -20.51
C ASN A 97 1.06 28.64 -20.08
N ARG A 98 0.37 29.27 -20.99
CA ARG A 98 -0.68 30.22 -20.60
C ARG A 98 -1.81 29.48 -19.95
N ILE A 99 -1.93 29.65 -18.65
CA ILE A 99 -3.03 29.18 -17.84
C ILE A 99 -3.95 30.36 -17.50
N SER A 100 -5.24 30.11 -17.37
CA SER A 100 -6.21 31.04 -16.85
C SER A 100 -7.03 30.40 -15.74
N PRO A 101 -7.42 31.17 -14.71
CA PRO A 101 -8.25 30.63 -13.64
C PRO A 101 -9.51 29.98 -14.18
N PRO A 102 -10.06 28.98 -13.47
CA PRO A 102 -11.34 28.34 -13.84
C PRO A 102 -12.43 29.40 -13.99
N ALA A 103 -13.16 29.33 -15.11
CA ALA A 103 -14.34 30.18 -15.32
C ALA A 103 -15.48 29.77 -14.37
N ASP A 104 -15.63 28.47 -14.17
CA ASP A 104 -16.61 27.87 -13.28
C ASP A 104 -15.90 26.85 -12.38
N ARG A 105 -16.44 26.65 -11.18
CA ARG A 105 -16.02 25.63 -10.24
C ARG A 105 -17.22 24.74 -9.90
N ILE A 106 -16.96 23.47 -9.75
CA ILE A 106 -17.95 22.49 -9.30
C ILE A 106 -17.84 22.46 -7.77
N ASP A 107 -18.94 22.72 -7.10
CA ASP A 107 -19.02 22.56 -5.67
C ASP A 107 -18.92 21.07 -5.32
N LEU A 108 -17.97 20.79 -4.46
CA LEU A 108 -17.79 19.50 -3.82
C LEU A 108 -18.44 19.57 -2.43
N TYR A 109 -18.12 18.60 -1.62
CA TYR A 109 -18.63 18.53 -0.26
C TYR A 109 -17.94 19.55 0.68
N GLN A 110 -18.64 20.02 1.73
CA GLN A 110 -18.15 20.87 2.82
C GLN A 110 -17.38 22.15 2.41
N GLY A 111 -17.88 22.87 1.42
CA GLY A 111 -17.25 24.13 1.00
C GLY A 111 -15.99 23.96 0.17
N PHE A 112 -15.68 22.73 -0.25
CA PHE A 112 -14.67 22.49 -1.27
C PHE A 112 -15.25 22.68 -2.66
N SER A 113 -14.45 23.24 -3.55
CA SER A 113 -14.81 23.38 -4.96
C SER A 113 -13.64 23.00 -5.85
N CYS A 114 -13.95 22.32 -6.97
CA CYS A 114 -12.97 21.89 -7.97
C CYS A 114 -13.11 22.70 -9.25
N GLY A 115 -12.00 23.07 -9.88
CA GLY A 115 -12.04 23.79 -11.13
C GLY A 115 -10.85 23.50 -12.03
N ASN A 116 -11.14 23.34 -13.32
CA ASN A 116 -10.14 23.15 -14.35
C ASN A 116 -9.64 24.49 -14.87
N TRP A 117 -8.33 24.69 -14.84
CA TRP A 117 -7.70 25.86 -15.43
C TRP A 117 -7.73 25.78 -16.95
N GLY A 118 -8.05 26.90 -17.58
CA GLY A 118 -7.91 27.02 -19.03
C GLY A 118 -6.43 26.92 -19.40
N VAL A 119 -6.10 26.01 -20.31
CA VAL A 119 -4.74 25.84 -20.84
C VAL A 119 -4.76 26.24 -22.30
N ASN A 120 -4.43 27.50 -22.60
CA ASN A 120 -4.40 28.05 -23.96
C ASN A 120 -2.96 28.38 -24.32
N GLY A 121 -2.33 27.50 -25.12
CA GLY A 121 -0.92 27.69 -25.43
C GLY A 121 -0.61 28.00 -26.86
N LEU A 122 -0.42 29.26 -27.20
CA LEU A 122 0.51 29.59 -28.26
C LEU A 122 1.92 29.34 -27.72
N ALA A 123 2.73 28.60 -28.48
CA ALA A 123 4.12 28.37 -28.10
C ALA A 123 4.91 29.69 -28.19
N GLU A 124 5.55 30.05 -27.08
CA GLU A 124 6.45 31.20 -26.98
C GLU A 124 7.85 30.70 -26.64
N THR A 125 8.87 31.35 -27.18
CA THR A 125 10.27 31.06 -26.79
C THR A 125 10.71 32.05 -25.75
N THR A 126 11.22 31.59 -24.64
CA THR A 126 11.67 32.41 -23.52
C THR A 126 13.02 31.96 -22.99
N SER A 127 13.78 32.92 -22.44
CA SER A 127 14.96 32.64 -21.60
C SER A 127 14.64 32.70 -20.11
N SER A 128 13.39 33.05 -19.74
CA SER A 128 12.95 33.10 -18.34
C SER A 128 12.21 31.82 -17.95
N PRO A 129 12.78 31.03 -17.08
CA PRO A 129 12.14 29.79 -16.59
C PRO A 129 10.93 30.04 -15.69
N ASP A 130 10.73 31.27 -15.18
CA ASP A 130 9.61 31.60 -14.30
C ASP A 130 8.26 31.36 -14.96
N LEU A 131 8.15 31.55 -16.28
CA LEU A 131 6.95 31.22 -17.06
C LEU A 131 6.62 29.73 -17.09
N VAL A 132 7.56 28.86 -16.71
CA VAL A 132 7.41 27.41 -16.70
C VAL A 132 6.69 26.92 -15.45
N LEU A 133 6.74 27.68 -14.36
CA LEU A 133 6.25 27.28 -13.03
C LEU A 133 4.84 27.80 -12.71
N TRP A 134 4.02 28.15 -13.72
CA TRP A 134 2.66 28.63 -13.50
C TRP A 134 2.57 29.81 -12.51
N GLU A 135 3.26 30.89 -12.83
CA GLU A 135 3.36 32.09 -11.98
C GLU A 135 2.01 32.54 -11.41
N GLN A 136 0.93 32.49 -12.20
CA GLN A 136 -0.40 32.88 -11.74
C GLN A 136 -0.95 31.96 -10.65
N LEU A 137 -0.63 30.63 -10.68
CA LEU A 137 -1.02 29.72 -9.64
C LEU A 137 -0.24 29.98 -8.35
N PHE A 138 1.07 30.14 -8.46
CA PHE A 138 1.95 30.26 -7.30
C PHE A 138 1.94 31.65 -6.67
N SER A 139 1.59 32.71 -7.41
CA SER A 139 1.52 34.08 -6.88
C SER A 139 0.51 34.29 -5.76
N GLY A 140 -0.54 33.43 -5.71
CA GLY A 140 -1.56 33.45 -4.65
C GLY A 140 -1.20 32.66 -3.40
N ILE A 141 -0.11 31.91 -3.41
CA ILE A 141 0.26 31.00 -2.31
C ILE A 141 1.00 31.77 -1.22
N LYS A 142 0.54 31.60 0.02
CA LYS A 142 1.20 32.10 1.23
C LYS A 142 2.33 31.18 1.67
N TYR A 143 2.06 29.88 1.71
CA TYR A 143 3.05 28.83 1.93
C TYR A 143 2.58 27.51 1.33
N LEU A 144 3.54 26.66 1.01
CA LEU A 144 3.32 25.34 0.42
C LEU A 144 3.41 24.28 1.51
N ASN A 145 2.40 23.43 1.61
CA ASN A 145 2.46 22.24 2.48
C ASN A 145 3.34 21.17 1.84
N HIS A 146 3.05 20.85 0.59
CA HIS A 146 3.87 19.97 -0.23
C HIS A 146 3.64 20.25 -1.71
N GLY A 147 4.61 19.90 -2.54
CA GLY A 147 4.46 19.99 -3.97
C GLY A 147 5.56 19.20 -4.67
N LYS A 148 5.19 18.49 -5.72
CA LYS A 148 6.15 17.69 -6.49
C LYS A 148 5.81 17.63 -7.97
N PHE A 149 6.87 17.46 -8.78
CA PHE A 149 6.81 16.94 -10.14
C PHE A 149 7.41 15.54 -10.17
N ASN A 150 6.81 14.65 -10.93
CA ASN A 150 7.28 13.29 -11.14
C ASN A 150 7.11 12.86 -12.59
N PHE A 151 7.90 11.88 -13.04
CA PHE A 151 7.70 11.28 -14.35
C PHE A 151 6.48 10.36 -14.34
N VAL A 152 5.58 10.54 -15.31
CA VAL A 152 4.45 9.63 -15.57
C VAL A 152 4.85 8.63 -16.64
N ARG A 153 5.49 9.11 -17.72
CA ARG A 153 6.02 8.28 -18.82
C ARG A 153 7.00 9.07 -19.65
N GLY A 154 7.77 8.37 -20.48
CA GLY A 154 8.62 9.01 -21.47
C GLY A 154 9.14 8.03 -22.51
N SER A 155 9.63 8.58 -23.62
CA SER A 155 10.25 7.81 -24.70
C SER A 155 11.21 8.69 -25.49
N PHE A 156 12.21 8.08 -26.12
CA PHE A 156 13.08 8.79 -27.05
C PHE A 156 12.29 9.21 -28.30
N ALA A 157 12.45 10.49 -28.67
CA ALA A 157 11.74 11.08 -29.80
C ALA A 157 12.45 10.82 -31.15
N ASN A 158 13.73 10.48 -31.11
CA ASN A 158 14.55 10.25 -32.30
C ASN A 158 15.49 9.03 -32.13
N PRO A 159 15.90 8.39 -33.25
CA PRO A 159 16.82 7.24 -33.22
C PRO A 159 18.20 7.57 -32.63
N GLU A 160 18.67 8.82 -32.75
CA GLU A 160 19.95 9.29 -32.23
C GLU A 160 19.94 9.46 -30.71
N ARG A 161 18.77 9.30 -30.09
CA ARG A 161 18.55 9.44 -28.63
C ARG A 161 19.09 10.76 -28.07
N THR A 162 18.90 11.85 -28.82
CA THR A 162 19.24 13.21 -28.41
C THR A 162 18.05 14.00 -27.89
N GLU A 163 16.85 13.51 -28.14
CA GLU A 163 15.60 14.09 -27.62
C GLU A 163 14.78 13.01 -26.91
N TYR A 164 14.23 13.41 -25.76
CA TYR A 164 13.38 12.55 -24.94
C TYR A 164 12.10 13.30 -24.58
N GLN A 165 10.96 12.74 -24.95
CA GLN A 165 9.65 13.26 -24.61
C GLN A 165 9.16 12.61 -23.32
N SER A 166 8.76 13.41 -22.35
CA SER A 166 8.18 12.94 -21.10
C SER A 166 6.84 13.60 -20.81
N LEU A 167 5.96 12.83 -20.18
CA LEU A 167 4.80 13.35 -19.48
C LEU A 167 5.18 13.42 -18.00
N LEU A 168 5.12 14.63 -17.44
CA LEU A 168 5.30 14.87 -16.01
C LEU A 168 3.93 15.05 -15.36
N GLY A 169 3.74 14.46 -14.19
CA GLY A 169 2.66 14.80 -13.27
C GLY A 169 3.12 15.84 -12.27
N SER A 170 2.24 16.71 -11.84
CA SER A 170 2.49 17.60 -10.70
C SER A 170 1.29 17.58 -9.77
N SER A 171 1.55 17.49 -8.48
CA SER A 171 0.54 17.60 -7.45
C SER A 171 1.09 18.32 -6.23
N GLY A 172 0.20 18.92 -5.45
CA GLY A 172 0.58 19.56 -4.21
C GLY A 172 -0.59 20.17 -3.48
N SER A 173 -0.29 20.69 -2.29
CA SER A 173 -1.23 21.49 -1.50
C SER A 173 -0.55 22.72 -0.90
N ALA A 174 -1.33 23.76 -0.72
CA ALA A 174 -0.86 25.07 -0.27
C ALA A 174 -1.93 25.79 0.52
N VAL A 175 -1.51 26.76 1.32
CA VAL A 175 -2.40 27.75 1.91
C VAL A 175 -2.24 29.05 1.13
N LEU A 176 -3.36 29.60 0.68
CA LEU A 176 -3.40 30.87 -0.07
C LEU A 176 -3.28 32.07 0.86
N ALA A 177 -2.97 33.24 0.29
CA ALA A 177 -2.95 34.50 1.01
C ALA A 177 -4.33 34.87 1.60
N SER A 178 -5.42 34.38 1.00
CA SER A 178 -6.79 34.47 1.53
C SER A 178 -7.02 33.66 2.81
N GLY A 179 -6.17 32.68 3.12
CA GLY A 179 -6.37 31.68 4.16
C GLY A 179 -6.93 30.36 3.64
N GLN A 180 -7.50 30.35 2.46
CA GLN A 180 -8.05 29.11 1.85
C GLN A 180 -6.97 28.06 1.60
N ILE A 181 -7.37 26.81 1.60
CA ILE A 181 -6.53 25.68 1.24
C ILE A 181 -6.72 25.38 -0.25
N MET A 182 -5.61 25.15 -0.93
CA MET A 182 -5.61 24.77 -2.34
C MET A 182 -4.85 23.46 -2.55
N GLY A 183 -5.50 22.51 -3.21
CA GLY A 183 -4.84 21.37 -3.83
C GLY A 183 -4.70 21.61 -5.34
N TRP A 184 -3.69 21.01 -5.98
CA TRP A 184 -3.62 20.96 -7.44
C TRP A 184 -3.17 19.61 -7.97
N ASN A 185 -3.62 19.32 -9.19
CA ASN A 185 -3.18 18.19 -10.00
C ASN A 185 -2.96 18.67 -11.44
N ALA A 186 -1.82 18.36 -12.03
CA ALA A 186 -1.49 18.80 -13.35
C ALA A 186 -0.72 17.76 -14.15
N LYS A 187 -0.80 17.89 -15.48
CA LYS A 187 0.02 17.12 -16.44
C LYS A 187 0.77 18.08 -17.35
N VAL A 188 2.06 17.79 -17.57
CA VAL A 188 2.96 18.58 -18.39
C VAL A 188 3.71 17.69 -19.37
N GLU A 189 3.68 18.02 -20.65
CA GLU A 189 4.59 17.45 -21.64
C GLU A 189 5.90 18.22 -21.61
N ALA A 190 7.02 17.54 -21.36
CA ALA A 190 8.36 18.12 -21.41
C ALA A 190 9.23 17.39 -22.44
N VAL A 191 9.94 18.16 -23.28
CA VAL A 191 10.97 17.64 -24.16
C VAL A 191 12.33 17.95 -23.58
N TRP A 192 13.09 16.91 -23.32
CA TRP A 192 14.48 16.99 -22.90
C TRP A 192 15.38 16.84 -24.11
N SER A 193 16.35 17.72 -24.24
CA SER A 193 17.33 17.69 -25.30
C SER A 193 18.74 17.65 -24.73
N ARG A 194 19.65 16.95 -25.41
CA ARG A 194 21.07 16.98 -25.11
C ARG A 194 21.87 17.30 -26.37
N ASP A 195 22.99 17.97 -26.17
CA ASP A 195 23.95 18.21 -27.21
C ASP A 195 24.71 16.92 -27.55
N LEU A 196 25.06 16.69 -28.81
CA LEU A 196 25.87 15.51 -29.23
C LEU A 196 27.26 15.48 -28.59
N THR A 197 27.74 16.61 -28.09
CA THR A 197 29.04 16.78 -27.41
C THR A 197 28.94 16.84 -25.89
N GLY A 198 27.72 16.81 -25.33
CA GLY A 198 27.47 17.00 -23.88
C GLY A 198 26.53 15.93 -23.32
N ASP A 199 26.87 15.44 -22.11
CA ASP A 199 26.05 14.48 -21.37
C ASP A 199 24.89 15.12 -20.58
N GLN A 200 24.66 16.42 -20.76
CA GLN A 200 23.68 17.14 -19.97
C GLN A 200 22.32 17.27 -20.67
N TRP A 201 21.35 16.54 -20.15
CA TRP A 201 19.97 16.70 -20.54
C TRP A 201 19.34 17.94 -19.92
N LYS A 202 18.65 18.77 -20.74
CA LYS A 202 17.91 19.95 -20.31
C LYS A 202 16.55 19.99 -20.96
N ILE A 203 15.56 20.54 -20.28
CA ILE A 203 14.21 20.76 -20.83
C ILE A 203 14.28 21.88 -21.86
N SER A 204 13.97 21.58 -23.12
CA SER A 204 13.90 22.51 -24.25
C SER A 204 12.47 22.92 -24.59
N LYS A 205 11.47 22.10 -24.23
CA LYS A 205 10.05 22.42 -24.38
C LYS A 205 9.27 22.04 -23.15
N TRP A 206 8.29 22.90 -22.82
CA TRP A 206 7.38 22.72 -21.70
C TRP A 206 5.97 23.08 -22.10
N LYS A 207 5.04 22.13 -21.98
CA LYS A 207 3.65 22.33 -22.35
C LYS A 207 2.72 21.79 -21.26
N THR A 208 2.02 22.69 -20.59
CA THR A 208 0.95 22.31 -19.66
C THR A 208 -0.21 21.68 -20.44
N LYS A 209 -0.64 20.50 -20.08
CA LYS A 209 -1.76 19.75 -20.71
C LYS A 209 -3.05 19.91 -19.95
N SER A 210 -2.96 19.86 -18.64
CA SER A 210 -4.08 20.04 -17.72
C SER A 210 -3.58 20.60 -16.41
N LEU A 211 -4.40 21.39 -15.78
CA LEU A 211 -4.22 21.86 -14.40
C LEU A 211 -5.62 21.96 -13.78
N GLU A 212 -5.80 21.26 -12.71
CA GLU A 212 -7.00 21.28 -11.89
C GLU A 212 -6.64 21.77 -10.49
N THR A 213 -7.51 22.53 -9.87
CA THR A 213 -7.34 22.97 -8.50
C THR A 213 -8.60 22.73 -7.70
N THR A 214 -8.42 22.25 -6.46
CA THR A 214 -9.45 22.18 -5.44
C THR A 214 -9.21 23.28 -4.43
N LEU A 215 -10.25 24.03 -4.05
CA LEU A 215 -10.21 25.06 -3.01
C LEU A 215 -11.15 24.67 -1.88
N GLY A 216 -10.71 24.91 -0.64
CA GLY A 216 -11.50 24.74 0.57
C GLY A 216 -11.24 25.87 1.57
N GLU A 217 -12.20 26.17 2.42
CA GLU A 217 -12.06 27.23 3.44
C GLU A 217 -11.19 26.75 4.61
N GLU A 218 -11.38 25.50 5.05
CA GLU A 218 -10.70 24.90 6.21
C GLU A 218 -10.26 23.47 5.90
N PRO A 219 -9.24 22.92 6.60
CA PRO A 219 -8.88 21.51 6.46
C PRO A 219 -10.00 20.62 7.00
N ILE A 220 -10.28 19.50 6.32
CA ILE A 220 -11.26 18.50 6.77
C ILE A 220 -10.78 17.86 8.09
N PHE A 221 -9.48 17.61 8.21
CA PHE A 221 -8.85 17.05 9.41
C PHE A 221 -7.76 17.96 9.92
N VAL A 222 -7.64 18.04 11.24
CA VAL A 222 -6.55 18.73 11.93
C VAL A 222 -5.84 17.76 12.87
N GLU A 223 -4.52 17.91 12.97
CA GLU A 223 -3.73 17.15 13.94
C GLU A 223 -4.02 17.65 15.37
N VAL A 224 -4.44 16.74 16.25
CA VAL A 224 -4.84 17.07 17.62
C VAL A 224 -4.05 16.31 18.69
N LEU A 225 -3.05 15.51 18.33
CA LEU A 225 -2.31 14.66 19.26
C LEU A 225 -1.70 15.46 20.42
N ASP A 226 -1.16 16.65 20.16
CA ASP A 226 -0.60 17.54 21.18
C ASP A 226 -1.64 18.03 22.20
N ASP A 227 -2.89 18.14 21.76
CA ASP A 227 -4.01 18.52 22.61
C ASP A 227 -4.70 17.33 23.27
N ALA A 228 -4.76 16.21 22.58
CA ALA A 228 -5.39 14.99 23.05
C ALA A 228 -4.51 14.22 24.05
N LEU A 229 -3.17 14.24 23.91
CA LEU A 229 -2.25 13.47 24.74
C LEU A 229 -1.30 14.40 25.52
N LYS A 230 -1.72 14.80 26.73
CA LYS A 230 -0.99 15.77 27.57
C LYS A 230 0.19 15.16 28.32
N ASP A 231 0.19 13.85 28.59
CA ASP A 231 1.32 13.19 29.21
C ASP A 231 2.52 13.15 28.27
N LYS A 232 3.65 13.72 28.72
CA LYS A 232 4.84 13.84 27.88
C LYS A 232 5.53 12.50 27.59
N MET A 233 5.38 11.52 28.44
CA MET A 233 5.98 10.20 28.22
C MET A 233 5.16 9.44 27.19
N ALA A 234 3.84 9.41 27.36
CA ALA A 234 2.92 8.82 26.41
C ALA A 234 3.05 9.49 25.02
N TRP A 235 3.13 10.81 24.98
CA TRP A 235 3.36 11.55 23.74
C TRP A 235 4.67 11.15 23.04
N ARG A 236 5.76 11.00 23.80
CA ARG A 236 7.06 10.55 23.24
C ARG A 236 7.01 9.12 22.71
N LEU A 237 6.25 8.25 23.35
CA LEU A 237 6.05 6.89 22.87
C LEU A 237 5.22 6.89 21.58
N ALA A 238 4.09 7.62 21.57
CA ALA A 238 3.21 7.73 20.40
C ALA A 238 3.89 8.36 19.17
N THR A 239 4.85 9.28 19.39
CA THR A 239 5.62 9.96 18.32
C THR A 239 7.03 9.39 18.16
N SER A 240 7.27 8.15 18.53
CA SER A 240 8.60 7.55 18.54
C SER A 240 9.19 7.45 17.14
N ALA A 241 10.34 8.10 16.92
CA ALA A 241 11.12 8.00 15.69
C ALA A 241 12.16 6.85 15.71
N LEU A 242 12.00 5.87 16.59
CA LEU A 242 12.99 4.80 16.78
C LEU A 242 13.15 3.93 15.51
N HIS A 243 12.06 3.69 14.78
CA HIS A 243 12.12 2.96 13.50
C HIS A 243 12.95 3.73 12.46
N ASP A 244 12.75 5.03 12.33
CA ASP A 244 13.52 5.89 11.41
C ASP A 244 15.00 5.94 11.76
N GLN A 245 15.32 5.97 13.06
CA GLN A 245 16.68 5.94 13.56
C GLN A 245 17.37 4.61 13.22
N LYS A 246 16.68 3.48 13.44
CA LYS A 246 17.19 2.15 13.09
C LYS A 246 17.38 1.99 11.59
N THR A 247 16.42 2.45 10.78
CA THR A 247 16.49 2.45 9.32
C THR A 247 17.65 3.30 8.82
N SER A 248 17.82 4.50 9.35
CA SER A 248 18.95 5.39 9.03
C SER A 248 20.28 4.74 9.37
N GLY A 249 20.39 4.08 10.53
CA GLY A 249 21.55 3.32 10.94
C GLY A 249 21.89 2.18 9.98
N LEU A 250 20.87 1.42 9.55
CA LEU A 250 21.03 0.33 8.59
C LEU A 250 21.64 0.85 7.27
N TYR A 251 21.12 1.96 6.73
CA TYR A 251 21.65 2.58 5.51
C TYR A 251 23.05 3.19 5.69
N ALA A 252 23.38 3.63 6.90
CA ALA A 252 24.73 4.07 7.25
C ALA A 252 25.73 2.91 7.50
N GLY A 253 25.24 1.65 7.40
CA GLY A 253 26.06 0.45 7.63
C GLY A 253 26.17 0.02 9.09
N THR A 254 25.36 0.60 9.98
CA THR A 254 25.24 0.18 11.38
C THR A 254 24.19 -0.90 11.46
N GLN A 255 24.54 -2.08 11.97
CA GLN A 255 23.53 -3.11 12.24
C GLN A 255 22.69 -2.69 13.46
N PRO A 256 21.37 -2.67 13.37
CA PRO A 256 20.51 -2.43 14.52
C PRO A 256 20.77 -3.47 15.62
N GLU A 257 20.82 -3.03 16.86
CA GLU A 257 20.91 -3.94 18.00
C GLU A 257 19.71 -4.88 18.01
N ARG A 258 19.96 -6.16 18.29
CA ARG A 258 18.89 -7.12 18.54
C ARG A 258 18.19 -6.77 19.85
N LEU A 259 16.86 -6.82 19.85
CA LEU A 259 16.12 -6.82 21.09
C LEU A 259 16.34 -8.17 21.80
N GLU A 260 16.44 -8.15 23.12
CA GLU A 260 16.57 -9.37 23.92
C GLU A 260 15.33 -10.26 23.67
N GLY A 261 15.57 -11.52 23.29
CA GLY A 261 14.51 -12.46 22.93
C GLY A 261 14.06 -12.42 21.46
N ASP A 262 14.70 -11.61 20.63
CA ASP A 262 14.40 -11.54 19.18
C ASP A 262 15.01 -12.75 18.46
N GLU A 263 14.18 -13.69 18.05
CA GLU A 263 14.62 -14.91 17.39
C GLU A 263 15.03 -14.67 15.93
N TYR A 264 14.44 -13.66 15.26
CA TYR A 264 14.76 -13.34 13.88
C TYR A 264 15.93 -12.36 13.77
N PRO A 265 17.02 -12.74 13.06
CA PRO A 265 18.29 -11.98 13.11
C PRO A 265 18.30 -10.71 12.26
N PHE A 266 17.28 -10.45 11.46
CA PHE A 266 17.29 -9.37 10.48
C PHE A 266 16.34 -8.24 10.86
N PHE A 267 16.79 -7.01 10.68
CA PHE A 267 15.97 -5.82 10.73
C PHE A 267 15.44 -5.55 9.32
N PHE A 268 14.14 -5.37 9.21
CA PHE A 268 13.48 -4.95 7.97
C PHE A 268 13.13 -3.46 8.07
N ALA A 269 13.60 -2.69 7.09
CA ALA A 269 13.20 -1.30 6.96
C ALA A 269 11.78 -1.16 6.42
N GLU A 270 11.30 -2.19 5.72
CA GLU A 270 9.95 -2.27 5.19
C GLU A 270 8.93 -2.50 6.32
N THR A 271 7.75 -1.94 6.15
CA THR A 271 6.68 -2.01 7.14
C THR A 271 5.82 -3.27 7.07
N THR A 272 6.05 -4.13 6.09
CA THR A 272 5.22 -5.30 5.81
C THR A 272 5.14 -6.31 6.96
N LEU A 273 6.18 -6.43 7.78
CA LEU A 273 6.22 -7.35 8.92
C LEU A 273 6.04 -6.69 10.26
N GLU A 274 6.37 -5.42 10.37
CA GLU A 274 6.40 -4.69 11.64
C GLU A 274 5.51 -3.44 11.57
N HIS A 275 4.30 -3.59 11.04
CA HIS A 275 3.32 -2.50 11.02
C HIS A 275 2.61 -2.42 12.37
N PRO A 276 2.46 -1.24 12.95
CA PRO A 276 1.59 -1.05 14.09
C PRO A 276 0.12 -1.16 13.67
N SER A 277 -0.75 -1.52 14.60
CA SER A 277 -2.20 -1.49 14.43
C SER A 277 -2.86 -0.64 15.51
N VAL A 278 -4.09 -0.25 15.24
CA VAL A 278 -4.94 0.46 16.18
C VAL A 278 -6.20 -0.36 16.38
N ALA A 279 -6.58 -0.59 17.62
CA ALA A 279 -7.86 -1.18 18.00
C ALA A 279 -8.64 -0.20 18.87
N ILE A 280 -9.94 -0.17 18.69
CA ILE A 280 -10.87 0.65 19.48
C ILE A 280 -11.64 -0.28 20.40
N VAL A 281 -11.75 0.11 21.67
CA VAL A 281 -12.41 -0.68 22.70
C VAL A 281 -12.87 0.24 23.82
N ASP A 282 -14.05 0.01 24.39
CA ASP A 282 -14.44 0.58 25.69
C ASP A 282 -13.91 -0.36 26.78
N ILE A 283 -12.68 -0.07 27.29
CA ILE A 283 -11.92 -1.00 28.15
C ILE A 283 -12.43 -1.05 29.57
N ASP A 284 -13.12 0.00 30.04
CA ASP A 284 -13.63 0.11 31.40
C ASP A 284 -15.17 0.23 31.47
N SER A 285 -15.85 -0.01 30.34
CA SER A 285 -17.30 -0.02 30.19
C SER A 285 -17.96 1.31 30.63
N ASP A 286 -17.26 2.43 30.40
CA ASP A 286 -17.74 3.76 30.75
C ASP A 286 -18.59 4.41 29.63
N GLY A 287 -18.72 3.76 28.49
CA GLY A 287 -19.49 4.17 27.33
C GLY A 287 -18.73 5.09 26.35
N PHE A 288 -17.41 5.22 26.52
CA PHE A 288 -16.53 5.98 25.65
C PHE A 288 -15.42 5.09 25.11
N ASP A 289 -15.18 5.18 23.81
CA ASP A 289 -14.15 4.41 23.16
C ASP A 289 -12.74 4.83 23.58
N ASP A 290 -11.93 3.84 23.93
CA ASP A 290 -10.50 3.92 24.19
C ASP A 290 -9.70 3.45 23.00
N ILE A 291 -8.41 3.76 22.96
CA ILE A 291 -7.53 3.45 21.82
C ILE A 291 -6.37 2.56 22.29
N PHE A 292 -6.26 1.37 21.73
CA PHE A 292 -5.10 0.52 21.89
C PHE A 292 -4.21 0.57 20.65
N VAL A 293 -2.92 0.88 20.83
CA VAL A 293 -1.94 0.98 19.74
C VAL A 293 -0.84 -0.04 19.94
N THR A 294 -0.68 -0.95 18.98
CA THR A 294 0.46 -1.84 18.96
C THR A 294 1.71 -1.10 18.47
N MET A 295 2.87 -1.41 19.04
CA MET A 295 4.10 -0.68 18.77
C MET A 295 5.19 -1.61 18.21
N ARG A 296 6.00 -1.08 17.28
CA ARG A 296 7.08 -1.84 16.62
C ARG A 296 8.26 -2.15 17.54
N HIS A 297 8.69 -1.17 18.32
CA HIS A 297 9.98 -1.23 19.03
C HIS A 297 9.89 -0.80 20.49
N THR A 298 8.72 -0.37 20.91
CA THR A 298 8.45 0.10 22.28
C THR A 298 7.29 -0.67 22.88
N GLN A 299 6.91 -0.34 24.11
CA GLN A 299 5.69 -0.89 24.71
C GLN A 299 4.44 -0.45 23.94
N ASN A 300 3.43 -1.30 23.91
CA ASN A 300 2.11 -0.93 23.41
C ASN A 300 1.50 0.19 24.27
N LEU A 301 0.58 0.94 23.69
CA LEU A 301 -0.13 2.03 24.38
C LEU A 301 -1.60 1.68 24.53
N LEU A 302 -2.15 1.89 25.72
CA LEU A 302 -3.58 1.92 25.97
C LEU A 302 -3.96 3.33 26.39
N LEU A 303 -4.64 4.04 25.51
CA LEU A 303 -5.06 5.43 25.70
C LEU A 303 -6.53 5.46 26.13
N ARG A 304 -6.78 5.63 27.43
CA ARG A 304 -8.12 5.73 27.99
C ARG A 304 -8.71 7.12 27.75
N ASN A 305 -9.94 7.17 27.30
CA ASN A 305 -10.68 8.39 27.02
C ASN A 305 -11.09 9.09 28.34
N ASN A 306 -10.73 10.35 28.49
CA ASN A 306 -11.12 11.15 29.63
C ASN A 306 -12.47 11.87 29.49
N GLN A 307 -13.21 11.62 28.40
CA GLN A 307 -14.53 12.22 28.08
C GLN A 307 -14.50 13.74 27.85
N ASP A 308 -13.31 14.33 27.72
CA ASP A 308 -13.09 15.76 27.50
C ASP A 308 -12.27 16.07 26.24
N GLY A 309 -12.10 15.07 25.37
CA GLY A 309 -11.25 15.16 24.18
C GLY A 309 -9.76 14.88 24.45
N THR A 310 -9.41 14.48 25.68
CA THR A 310 -8.05 14.05 26.02
C THR A 310 -8.01 12.57 26.40
N PHE A 311 -6.79 12.00 26.37
CA PHE A 311 -6.55 10.60 26.71
C PHE A 311 -5.46 10.47 27.77
N GLU A 312 -5.57 9.40 28.59
CA GLU A 312 -4.58 8.99 29.59
C GLU A 312 -3.95 7.66 29.17
N GLU A 313 -2.61 7.57 29.12
CA GLU A 313 -1.93 6.29 28.91
C GLU A 313 -2.02 5.43 30.18
N CYS A 314 -2.61 4.26 30.07
CA CYS A 314 -2.88 3.38 31.20
C CYS A 314 -2.48 1.90 30.97
N GLY A 315 -1.69 1.59 29.95
CA GLY A 315 -1.28 0.22 29.60
C GLY A 315 -0.65 -0.55 30.74
N VAL A 316 0.20 0.10 31.54
CA VAL A 316 0.81 -0.52 32.73
C VAL A 316 -0.25 -0.93 33.77
N ARG A 317 -1.26 -0.09 33.97
CA ARG A 317 -2.34 -0.35 34.94
C ARG A 317 -3.13 -1.60 34.59
N TYR A 318 -3.38 -1.81 33.26
CA TYR A 318 -4.12 -2.96 32.77
C TYR A 318 -3.22 -4.18 32.46
N GLY A 319 -1.90 -4.06 32.57
CA GLY A 319 -0.94 -5.14 32.24
C GLY A 319 -0.74 -5.35 30.74
N LEU A 320 -1.05 -4.34 29.93
CA LEU A 320 -0.99 -4.35 28.47
C LEU A 320 0.23 -3.59 27.90
N ASP A 321 1.14 -3.13 28.76
CA ASP A 321 2.39 -2.45 28.41
C ASP A 321 3.46 -3.37 27.81
N LYS A 322 3.05 -4.52 27.25
CA LYS A 322 4.00 -5.48 26.67
C LYS A 322 4.86 -4.85 25.60
N THR A 323 6.12 -5.18 25.66
CA THR A 323 7.12 -4.65 24.76
C THR A 323 6.99 -5.20 23.37
N GLY A 324 6.98 -4.29 22.44
CA GLY A 324 7.25 -4.30 21.02
C GLY A 324 7.03 -5.52 20.15
N ASN A 325 7.13 -5.29 18.86
CA ASN A 325 6.89 -6.29 17.81
C ASN A 325 5.47 -6.91 17.88
N CYS A 326 4.46 -6.06 18.09
CA CYS A 326 3.06 -6.42 17.93
C CYS A 326 2.54 -5.82 16.63
N SER A 327 1.75 -6.58 15.88
CA SER A 327 1.27 -6.20 14.54
C SER A 327 -0.24 -6.13 14.45
N ALA A 328 -0.96 -6.86 15.28
CA ALA A 328 -2.41 -6.93 15.26
C ALA A 328 -2.96 -7.03 16.67
N ALA A 329 -4.12 -6.47 16.91
CA ALA A 329 -4.85 -6.59 18.16
C ALA A 329 -6.36 -6.60 17.86
N ILE A 330 -7.09 -7.47 18.55
CA ILE A 330 -8.55 -7.46 18.54
C ILE A 330 -9.06 -7.68 19.96
N PHE A 331 -10.04 -6.86 20.32
CA PHE A 331 -10.76 -7.01 21.59
C PHE A 331 -12.15 -7.62 21.32
N GLY A 332 -12.60 -8.46 22.25
CA GLY A 332 -13.92 -9.07 22.25
C GLY A 332 -14.18 -9.77 23.56
N ASP A 333 -15.44 -9.87 23.96
CA ASP A 333 -15.88 -10.66 25.09
C ASP A 333 -15.92 -12.13 24.68
N PHE A 334 -14.76 -12.82 24.78
CA PHE A 334 -14.60 -14.16 24.28
C PHE A 334 -15.06 -15.25 25.27
N ASP A 335 -15.17 -14.93 26.53
CA ASP A 335 -15.69 -15.84 27.57
C ASP A 335 -17.12 -15.50 28.03
N ASN A 336 -17.73 -14.44 27.44
CA ASN A 336 -19.07 -13.96 27.74
C ASN A 336 -19.26 -13.52 29.20
N ASP A 337 -18.21 -12.97 29.84
CA ASP A 337 -18.28 -12.43 31.20
C ASP A 337 -18.64 -10.94 31.26
N GLY A 338 -18.68 -10.27 30.11
CA GLY A 338 -19.04 -8.86 29.93
C GLY A 338 -17.85 -7.91 29.87
N ASP A 339 -16.62 -8.39 30.02
CA ASP A 339 -15.40 -7.64 29.92
C ASP A 339 -14.67 -7.97 28.59
N PRO A 340 -14.06 -6.98 27.87
CA PRO A 340 -13.35 -7.28 26.64
C PRO A 340 -11.99 -7.94 26.90
N ASP A 341 -11.76 -9.11 26.30
CA ASP A 341 -10.49 -9.83 26.24
C ASP A 341 -9.64 -9.35 25.04
N LEU A 342 -8.38 -9.80 24.94
CA LEU A 342 -7.46 -9.40 23.88
C LEU A 342 -6.74 -10.58 23.22
N PHE A 343 -6.89 -10.73 21.90
CA PHE A 343 -5.93 -11.44 21.06
C PHE A 343 -4.88 -10.48 20.50
N LEU A 344 -3.60 -10.86 20.62
CA LEU A 344 -2.46 -10.05 20.21
C LEU A 344 -1.60 -10.79 19.17
N GLY A 345 -1.53 -10.26 17.97
CA GLY A 345 -0.69 -10.75 16.89
C GLY A 345 0.74 -10.22 16.98
N ARG A 346 1.71 -11.08 16.66
CA ARG A 346 3.13 -10.77 16.75
C ARG A 346 3.87 -11.27 15.51
N PRO A 347 4.70 -10.44 14.85
CA PRO A 347 5.44 -10.87 13.65
C PRO A 347 6.61 -11.80 13.94
N ARG A 348 7.24 -11.69 15.11
CA ARG A 348 8.47 -12.43 15.46
C ARG A 348 8.31 -13.43 16.59
N HIS A 349 7.11 -13.52 17.14
CA HIS A 349 6.75 -14.42 18.23
C HIS A 349 5.40 -15.05 17.92
N ARG A 350 5.05 -16.08 18.64
CA ARG A 350 3.68 -16.62 18.60
C ARG A 350 2.69 -15.61 19.12
N GLY A 351 1.48 -15.62 18.60
CA GLY A 351 0.38 -14.82 19.10
C GLY A 351 0.12 -15.07 20.58
N GLN A 352 -0.62 -14.16 21.21
CA GLN A 352 -0.98 -14.25 22.63
C GLN A 352 -2.46 -13.96 22.82
N TYR A 353 -3.05 -14.62 23.83
CA TYR A 353 -4.40 -14.38 24.28
C TYR A 353 -4.39 -13.96 25.73
N PHE A 354 -5.01 -12.81 26.00
CA PHE A 354 -5.11 -12.23 27.33
C PHE A 354 -6.58 -12.17 27.74
N VAL A 355 -6.91 -12.77 28.88
CA VAL A 355 -8.22 -12.66 29.50
C VAL A 355 -8.24 -11.45 30.43
N ASN A 356 -9.29 -10.66 30.39
CA ASN A 356 -9.53 -9.53 31.25
C ASN A 356 -10.16 -9.96 32.58
N GLU A 357 -9.38 -10.02 33.63
CA GLU A 357 -9.87 -10.35 34.95
C GLU A 357 -10.22 -9.04 35.74
N SER A 358 -11.38 -8.44 35.40
CA SER A 358 -11.88 -7.19 36.02
C SER A 358 -10.88 -6.02 35.89
N GLY A 359 -10.42 -5.74 34.69
CA GLY A 359 -9.47 -4.66 34.39
C GLY A 359 -8.01 -5.04 34.58
N ASN A 360 -7.67 -6.33 34.63
CA ASN A 360 -6.31 -6.81 34.75
C ASN A 360 -6.06 -7.96 33.77
N PHE A 361 -5.47 -7.68 32.64
CA PHE A 361 -5.22 -8.64 31.58
C PHE A 361 -4.15 -9.66 31.96
N LYS A 362 -4.50 -10.93 31.84
CA LYS A 362 -3.63 -12.08 32.11
C LYS A 362 -3.39 -12.90 30.87
N ASP A 363 -2.13 -13.16 30.54
CA ASP A 363 -1.77 -14.10 29.48
C ASP A 363 -2.24 -15.51 29.84
N ARG A 364 -3.28 -15.97 29.16
CA ARG A 364 -3.89 -17.30 29.31
C ARG A 364 -3.66 -18.17 28.08
N THR A 365 -2.77 -17.78 27.16
CA THR A 365 -2.51 -18.46 25.91
C THR A 365 -2.32 -19.97 26.09
N ARG A 366 -1.46 -20.37 27.03
CA ARG A 366 -1.13 -21.79 27.26
C ARG A 366 -2.25 -22.60 27.93
N GLU A 367 -3.16 -21.92 28.58
CA GLU A 367 -4.21 -22.55 29.38
C GLU A 367 -5.48 -22.74 28.55
N LEU A 368 -5.79 -21.77 27.70
CA LEU A 368 -7.07 -21.67 27.01
C LEU A 368 -6.98 -21.88 25.50
N ILE A 369 -5.76 -21.87 24.94
CA ILE A 369 -5.58 -22.13 23.50
C ILE A 369 -5.04 -23.55 23.33
N GLY A 370 -5.81 -24.41 22.67
CA GLY A 370 -5.44 -25.80 22.41
C GLY A 370 -4.20 -25.96 21.53
N PRO A 371 -4.14 -25.30 20.35
CA PRO A 371 -2.97 -25.34 19.48
C PRO A 371 -1.93 -24.27 19.84
N ASP A 372 -0.71 -24.44 19.35
CA ASP A 372 0.26 -23.34 19.29
C ASP A 372 -0.21 -22.28 18.30
N LEU A 373 -0.35 -21.03 18.74
CA LEU A 373 -0.67 -19.92 17.83
C LEU A 373 0.45 -19.69 16.80
N PRO A 374 0.13 -19.25 15.58
CA PRO A 374 1.13 -19.02 14.53
C PRO A 374 2.07 -17.87 14.86
N PHE A 375 3.23 -17.87 14.20
CA PHE A 375 4.09 -16.69 14.04
C PHE A 375 3.59 -15.82 12.90
N MET A 376 4.09 -14.58 12.83
CA MET A 376 3.88 -13.68 11.68
C MET A 376 2.41 -13.32 11.46
N ILE A 377 1.64 -13.21 12.53
CA ILE A 377 0.26 -12.77 12.46
C ILE A 377 0.25 -11.31 11.95
N SER A 378 -0.41 -11.09 10.83
CA SER A 378 -0.58 -9.78 10.18
C SER A 378 -1.90 -9.12 10.55
N SER A 379 -2.96 -9.90 10.67
CA SER A 379 -4.27 -9.44 11.14
C SER A 379 -5.03 -10.53 11.88
N ILE A 380 -5.99 -10.09 12.67
CA ILE A 380 -6.90 -10.94 13.44
C ILE A 380 -8.31 -10.44 13.15
N SER A 381 -9.24 -11.35 12.88
CA SER A 381 -10.66 -11.03 12.71
C SER A 381 -11.54 -12.03 13.44
N THR A 382 -12.73 -11.61 13.82
CA THR A 382 -13.65 -12.43 14.61
C THR A 382 -15.04 -12.42 13.99
N ALA A 383 -15.73 -13.55 14.09
CA ALA A 383 -17.13 -13.75 13.77
C ALA A 383 -17.63 -15.01 14.48
N ASP A 384 -18.91 -15.10 14.72
CA ASP A 384 -19.60 -16.36 15.04
C ASP A 384 -19.90 -17.07 13.71
N TYR A 385 -18.88 -17.78 13.16
CA TYR A 385 -19.00 -18.36 11.81
C TYR A 385 -19.88 -19.62 11.78
N ASN A 386 -20.09 -20.23 12.94
CA ASN A 386 -20.82 -21.49 13.07
C ASN A 386 -22.24 -21.32 13.68
N GLY A 387 -22.62 -20.09 14.06
CA GLY A 387 -23.93 -19.73 14.58
C GLY A 387 -24.20 -20.26 15.99
N ASP A 388 -23.16 -20.50 16.80
CA ASP A 388 -23.32 -21.04 18.16
C ASP A 388 -23.40 -19.98 19.26
N GLY A 389 -23.26 -18.71 18.90
CA GLY A 389 -23.33 -17.55 19.79
C GLY A 389 -22.00 -17.20 20.46
N LEU A 390 -20.90 -17.79 20.05
CA LEU A 390 -19.54 -17.52 20.52
C LEU A 390 -18.71 -16.87 19.42
N LEU A 391 -17.79 -15.98 19.79
CA LEU A 391 -16.89 -15.34 18.83
C LEU A 391 -15.71 -16.24 18.50
N ASP A 392 -15.58 -16.63 17.25
CA ASP A 392 -14.47 -17.40 16.69
C ASP A 392 -13.37 -16.47 16.14
N ILE A 393 -12.16 -16.99 15.91
CA ILE A 393 -10.99 -16.18 15.51
C ILE A 393 -10.36 -16.70 14.22
N HIS A 394 -10.20 -15.82 13.23
CA HIS A 394 -9.33 -16.08 12.10
C HIS A 394 -8.02 -15.28 12.22
N LEU A 395 -6.90 -15.96 12.06
CA LEU A 395 -5.54 -15.42 12.12
C LEU A 395 -4.95 -15.42 10.71
N SER A 396 -4.73 -14.24 10.14
CA SER A 396 -3.99 -14.07 8.89
C SER A 396 -2.50 -13.96 9.18
N THR A 397 -1.67 -14.48 8.26
CA THR A 397 -0.22 -14.50 8.42
C THR A 397 0.50 -13.97 7.20
N TYR A 398 1.62 -13.27 7.43
CA TYR A 398 2.47 -12.71 6.37
C TYR A 398 3.94 -12.95 6.68
N GLY A 399 4.63 -13.72 5.84
CA GLY A 399 6.04 -14.07 6.03
C GLY A 399 7.00 -13.05 5.43
N PRO A 400 8.26 -13.03 5.90
CA PRO A 400 9.31 -12.18 5.34
C PRO A 400 9.52 -12.39 3.85
N LEU A 401 9.71 -11.29 3.12
CA LEU A 401 10.05 -11.30 1.70
C LEU A 401 11.54 -11.61 1.50
N GLU A 402 11.99 -12.79 1.88
CA GLU A 402 13.36 -13.20 1.61
C GLU A 402 13.59 -13.41 0.11
N ASN A 403 14.78 -13.07 -0.38
CA ASN A 403 15.25 -13.15 -1.77
C ASN A 403 14.41 -14.02 -2.73
N VAL A 404 13.44 -13.39 -3.35
CA VAL A 404 12.37 -13.97 -4.18
C VAL A 404 12.89 -14.84 -5.34
N HIS A 405 14.15 -14.63 -5.75
CA HIS A 405 14.69 -15.22 -6.98
C HIS A 405 15.18 -16.66 -6.85
N HIS A 406 15.11 -17.27 -5.66
CA HIS A 406 15.75 -18.55 -5.39
C HIS A 406 14.89 -19.57 -4.64
N PHE A 407 13.58 -19.39 -4.60
CA PHE A 407 12.71 -20.42 -4.04
C PHE A 407 12.58 -21.59 -5.01
N THR A 408 13.38 -22.61 -4.76
CA THR A 408 13.15 -23.95 -5.28
C THR A 408 12.75 -24.83 -4.09
N ALA A 409 12.10 -25.97 -4.34
CA ALA A 409 11.75 -26.92 -3.29
C ALA A 409 12.97 -27.29 -2.39
N ASP A 410 14.18 -27.15 -2.92
CA ASP A 410 15.44 -27.41 -2.21
C ASP A 410 15.94 -26.22 -1.38
N LYS A 411 15.28 -25.06 -1.44
CA LYS A 411 15.68 -23.81 -0.76
C LYS A 411 14.48 -23.11 -0.14
N ALA A 412 13.90 -23.77 0.85
CA ALA A 412 12.87 -23.16 1.67
C ALA A 412 13.39 -21.87 2.35
N PRO A 413 12.56 -20.83 2.52
CA PRO A 413 12.93 -19.64 3.25
C PRO A 413 13.49 -19.97 4.64
N ILE A 414 14.47 -19.19 5.13
CA ILE A 414 15.07 -19.43 6.45
C ILE A 414 14.01 -19.43 7.54
N TRP A 415 13.02 -18.52 7.45
CA TRP A 415 11.94 -18.45 8.43
C TRP A 415 11.12 -19.74 8.49
N SER A 416 10.90 -20.43 7.37
CA SER A 416 10.13 -21.69 7.38
C SER A 416 10.84 -22.79 8.15
N GLN A 417 12.17 -22.82 8.10
CA GLN A 417 12.96 -23.78 8.90
C GLN A 417 13.02 -23.41 10.38
N GLN A 418 12.84 -22.15 10.70
CA GLN A 418 12.99 -21.62 12.04
C GLN A 418 11.68 -21.64 12.84
N TYR A 419 10.54 -21.40 12.16
CA TYR A 419 9.26 -21.20 12.82
C TYR A 419 8.22 -22.29 12.53
N LEU A 420 8.40 -23.09 11.48
CA LEU A 420 7.48 -24.16 11.12
C LEU A 420 7.94 -25.50 11.69
N THR A 421 6.98 -26.31 12.13
CA THR A 421 7.20 -27.73 12.47
C THR A 421 7.62 -28.51 11.21
N GLU A 422 8.15 -29.74 11.36
CA GLU A 422 8.53 -30.59 10.22
C GLU A 422 7.32 -30.91 9.31
N GLU A 423 6.13 -31.03 9.88
CA GLU A 423 4.88 -31.28 9.15
C GLU A 423 4.47 -30.04 8.34
N GLU A 424 4.47 -28.86 8.97
CA GLU A 424 4.20 -27.57 8.30
C GLU A 424 5.25 -27.26 7.23
N GLN A 425 6.53 -27.56 7.47
CA GLN A 425 7.58 -27.41 6.44
C GLN A 425 7.31 -28.30 5.23
N SER A 426 6.80 -29.51 5.44
CA SER A 426 6.45 -30.43 4.35
C SER A 426 5.24 -29.93 3.54
N ALA A 427 4.22 -29.41 4.21
CA ALA A 427 3.05 -28.79 3.58
C ALA A 427 3.46 -27.53 2.79
N PHE A 428 4.26 -26.67 3.38
CA PHE A 428 4.78 -25.46 2.73
C PHE A 428 5.65 -25.77 1.50
N ALA A 429 6.51 -26.80 1.56
CA ALA A 429 7.32 -27.26 0.44
C ALA A 429 6.45 -27.72 -0.75
N LYS A 430 5.32 -28.35 -0.48
CA LYS A 430 4.34 -28.72 -1.51
C LYS A 430 3.78 -27.45 -2.18
N GLU A 431 3.30 -26.48 -1.42
CA GLU A 431 2.81 -25.21 -1.94
C GLU A 431 3.85 -24.47 -2.78
N LEU A 432 5.13 -24.45 -2.32
CA LEU A 432 6.24 -23.89 -3.09
C LEU A 432 6.43 -24.56 -4.45
N SER A 433 6.23 -25.87 -4.55
CA SER A 433 6.43 -26.63 -5.80
C SER A 433 5.37 -26.35 -6.86
N GLU A 434 4.19 -25.89 -6.45
CA GLU A 434 3.04 -25.62 -7.32
C GLU A 434 2.88 -24.15 -7.68
N THR A 435 3.83 -23.30 -7.27
CA THR A 435 3.64 -21.85 -7.19
C THR A 435 4.37 -21.07 -8.29
N HIS A 436 3.68 -20.03 -8.79
CA HIS A 436 4.30 -18.94 -9.52
C HIS A 436 4.59 -17.77 -8.56
N VAL A 437 5.86 -17.50 -8.28
CA VAL A 437 6.36 -16.60 -7.23
C VAL A 437 5.72 -15.19 -7.20
N TYR A 438 5.20 -14.71 -8.32
CA TYR A 438 4.59 -13.37 -8.42
C TYR A 438 3.07 -13.38 -8.52
N LEU A 439 2.45 -14.54 -8.74
CA LEU A 439 1.00 -14.63 -8.95
C LEU A 439 0.30 -15.47 -7.87
N ARG A 440 1.08 -16.22 -7.10
CA ARG A 440 0.59 -17.06 -6.02
C ARG A 440 1.72 -17.36 -5.04
N ARG A 441 2.28 -16.31 -4.44
CA ARG A 441 3.39 -16.48 -3.52
C ARG A 441 2.93 -17.12 -2.22
N PRO A 442 3.51 -18.24 -1.80
CA PRO A 442 3.16 -18.84 -0.53
C PRO A 442 3.73 -18.06 0.65
N GLY A 443 3.00 -18.06 1.75
CA GLY A 443 3.36 -17.52 3.05
C GLY A 443 3.13 -18.56 4.16
N PRO A 444 3.25 -18.18 5.43
CA PRO A 444 2.80 -19.00 6.52
C PRO A 444 1.31 -19.33 6.39
N ALA A 445 0.86 -20.41 7.00
CA ALA A 445 -0.54 -20.78 6.94
C ALA A 445 -1.41 -19.89 7.85
N ASN A 446 -2.55 -19.48 7.33
CA ASN A 446 -3.60 -18.88 8.15
C ASN A 446 -4.20 -19.94 9.11
N MET A 447 -4.90 -19.50 10.15
CA MET A 447 -5.52 -20.38 11.11
C MET A 447 -6.91 -19.91 11.50
N LEU A 448 -7.87 -20.84 11.54
CA LEU A 448 -9.19 -20.62 12.10
C LEU A 448 -9.31 -21.34 13.45
N LEU A 449 -9.65 -20.60 14.47
CA LEU A 449 -9.90 -21.11 15.82
C LEU A 449 -11.40 -21.03 16.11
N VAL A 450 -11.94 -22.11 16.66
CA VAL A 450 -13.31 -22.14 17.17
C VAL A 450 -13.31 -21.95 18.68
N ASN A 451 -14.16 -21.06 19.16
CA ASN A 451 -14.41 -20.89 20.59
C ASN A 451 -15.20 -22.08 21.13
N THR A 452 -14.68 -22.74 22.15
CA THR A 452 -15.30 -23.93 22.75
C THR A 452 -16.12 -23.62 24.00
N GLY A 453 -16.26 -22.35 24.35
CA GLY A 453 -16.89 -21.82 25.55
C GLY A 453 -15.88 -21.50 26.66
N ASP A 454 -16.30 -20.67 27.60
CA ASP A 454 -15.47 -20.17 28.71
C ASP A 454 -14.12 -19.56 28.27
N GLY A 455 -14.11 -18.94 27.08
CA GLY A 455 -12.92 -18.31 26.48
C GLY A 455 -11.83 -19.29 26.01
N ALA A 456 -12.11 -20.58 25.90
CA ALA A 456 -11.16 -21.58 25.39
C ALA A 456 -11.30 -21.78 23.88
N PHE A 457 -10.19 -22.01 23.18
CA PHE A 457 -10.16 -22.17 21.74
C PHE A 457 -9.42 -23.43 21.28
N ASP A 458 -9.97 -24.06 20.25
CA ASP A 458 -9.35 -25.15 19.51
C ASP A 458 -9.26 -24.81 18.01
N VAL A 459 -8.48 -25.61 17.26
CA VAL A 459 -8.49 -25.51 15.79
C VAL A 459 -9.87 -25.87 15.26
N ALA A 460 -10.45 -25.02 14.45
CA ALA A 460 -11.73 -25.31 13.82
C ALA A 460 -11.65 -26.55 12.92
N ARG A 461 -12.73 -27.33 12.87
CA ARG A 461 -12.82 -28.52 12.00
C ARG A 461 -12.66 -28.14 10.53
N GLU A 462 -13.11 -26.95 10.15
CA GLU A 462 -13.07 -26.35 8.82
C GLU A 462 -11.72 -25.71 8.49
N ASN A 463 -10.76 -25.71 9.40
CA ASN A 463 -9.48 -25.04 9.23
C ASN A 463 -8.74 -25.44 7.95
N GLU A 464 -8.78 -26.69 7.52
CA GLU A 464 -8.14 -27.13 6.27
C GLU A 464 -8.67 -26.41 5.03
N GLN A 465 -9.93 -25.92 5.04
CA GLN A 465 -10.56 -25.22 3.93
C GLN A 465 -10.16 -23.73 3.89
N VAL A 466 -9.82 -23.15 5.04
CA VAL A 466 -9.44 -21.73 5.20
C VAL A 466 -7.95 -21.55 5.49
N GLN A 467 -7.20 -22.61 5.68
CA GLN A 467 -5.75 -22.61 5.92
C GLN A 467 -4.99 -22.26 4.65
N LEU A 468 -5.06 -20.99 4.26
CA LEU A 468 -4.40 -20.51 3.07
C LEU A 468 -2.90 -20.32 3.34
N TRP A 469 -2.06 -20.99 2.54
CA TRP A 469 -0.62 -20.75 2.49
C TRP A 469 -0.35 -19.57 1.56
N ARG A 470 -0.59 -18.36 2.03
CA ARG A 470 -0.49 -17.09 1.27
C ARG A 470 0.23 -16.02 2.08
N GLN A 471 0.57 -14.95 1.39
CA GLN A 471 1.00 -13.71 2.03
C GLN A 471 -0.26 -12.90 2.35
N SER A 472 -0.97 -13.28 3.40
CA SER A 472 -2.25 -12.68 3.77
C SER A 472 -2.03 -11.46 4.65
N PHE A 473 -2.53 -10.29 4.23
CA PHE A 473 -2.43 -9.08 5.04
C PHE A 473 -3.61 -8.91 5.98
N GLN A 474 -4.81 -9.05 5.47
CA GLN A 474 -6.03 -8.87 6.24
C GLN A 474 -7.09 -9.87 5.81
N ALA A 475 -7.84 -10.37 6.79
CA ALA A 475 -9.09 -11.08 6.55
C ALA A 475 -10.23 -10.40 7.29
N THR A 476 -11.44 -10.49 6.75
CA THR A 476 -12.62 -9.89 7.34
C THR A 476 -13.87 -10.67 6.94
N TRP A 477 -14.90 -10.55 7.76
CA TRP A 477 -16.14 -11.30 7.63
C TRP A 477 -17.28 -10.39 7.17
N SER A 478 -18.19 -10.94 6.36
CA SER A 478 -19.43 -10.29 5.95
C SER A 478 -20.42 -11.33 5.44
N ASP A 479 -21.66 -11.24 5.81
CA ASP A 479 -22.78 -11.99 5.20
C ASP A 479 -23.15 -11.27 3.89
N PHE A 480 -22.43 -11.60 2.78
CA PHE A 480 -22.57 -10.85 1.53
C PHE A 480 -23.79 -11.27 0.70
N ASP A 481 -24.28 -12.48 0.89
CA ASP A 481 -25.43 -13.02 0.17
C ASP A 481 -26.71 -13.08 1.01
N ASN A 482 -26.63 -12.58 2.26
CA ASN A 482 -27.73 -12.46 3.23
C ASN A 482 -28.37 -13.82 3.56
N ASP A 483 -27.58 -14.87 3.65
CA ASP A 483 -28.06 -16.19 4.07
C ASP A 483 -27.97 -16.42 5.59
N GLY A 484 -27.35 -15.49 6.32
CA GLY A 484 -27.22 -15.47 7.78
C GLY A 484 -25.89 -16.00 8.30
N ASP A 485 -25.04 -16.54 7.46
CA ASP A 485 -23.72 -17.05 7.80
C ASP A 485 -22.61 -16.05 7.36
N PRO A 486 -21.68 -15.62 8.24
CA PRO A 486 -20.63 -14.70 7.84
C PRO A 486 -19.60 -15.39 6.93
N ASP A 487 -19.34 -14.78 5.77
CA ASP A 487 -18.36 -15.22 4.77
C ASP A 487 -17.00 -14.60 5.00
N LEU A 488 -15.93 -15.26 4.57
CA LEU A 488 -14.56 -14.85 4.82
C LEU A 488 -13.87 -14.33 3.54
N TYR A 489 -13.49 -13.06 3.55
CA TYR A 489 -12.60 -12.50 2.54
C TYR A 489 -11.17 -12.36 3.07
N VAL A 490 -10.17 -12.83 2.30
CA VAL A 490 -8.75 -12.78 2.65
C VAL A 490 -7.98 -12.02 1.57
N ALA A 491 -7.46 -10.85 1.92
CA ALA A 491 -6.59 -10.05 1.07
C ALA A 491 -5.16 -10.61 1.08
N ASN A 492 -4.66 -10.93 -0.11
CA ASN A 492 -3.35 -11.55 -0.30
C ASN A 492 -2.43 -10.68 -1.15
N ASP A 493 -1.20 -10.50 -0.68
CA ASP A 493 -0.13 -9.91 -1.47
C ASP A 493 0.46 -10.96 -2.43
N TYR A 494 0.94 -10.53 -3.59
CA TYR A 494 1.51 -11.41 -4.61
C TYR A 494 0.58 -12.55 -5.05
N GLY A 495 -0.70 -12.26 -5.21
CA GLY A 495 -1.65 -13.28 -5.63
C GLY A 495 -3.07 -12.77 -5.83
N SER A 496 -3.97 -13.72 -6.04
CA SER A 496 -5.41 -13.45 -5.93
C SER A 496 -5.79 -13.43 -4.47
N ASP A 497 -6.65 -12.52 -4.11
CA ASP A 497 -7.39 -12.61 -2.87
C ASP A 497 -8.23 -13.89 -2.86
N ASN A 498 -8.67 -14.34 -1.70
CA ASN A 498 -9.60 -15.45 -1.60
C ASN A 498 -10.92 -14.95 -1.01
N PHE A 499 -12.01 -15.41 -1.60
CA PHE A 499 -13.34 -15.22 -1.07
C PHE A 499 -13.98 -16.57 -0.82
N LEU A 500 -14.19 -16.87 0.45
CA LEU A 500 -14.62 -18.16 0.98
C LEU A 500 -16.04 -17.99 1.51
N ARG A 501 -17.02 -18.49 0.76
CA ARG A 501 -18.40 -18.51 1.22
C ARG A 501 -18.55 -19.58 2.30
N ASN A 502 -19.19 -19.19 3.39
CA ASN A 502 -19.53 -20.08 4.48
C ASN A 502 -20.80 -20.85 4.15
N ASP A 503 -20.70 -22.16 4.00
CA ASP A 503 -21.85 -23.06 3.74
C ASP A 503 -22.16 -23.91 5.00
N PHE A 504 -21.96 -23.36 6.21
CA PHE A 504 -22.12 -24.12 7.45
C PHE A 504 -23.46 -24.88 7.50
N PRO A 505 -23.49 -26.17 7.92
CA PRO A 505 -22.40 -26.97 8.52
C PRO A 505 -21.52 -27.72 7.50
N ASN A 506 -21.55 -27.39 6.21
CA ASN A 506 -20.80 -28.09 5.16
C ASN A 506 -19.38 -27.55 4.96
N GLY A 507 -19.01 -26.49 5.69
CA GLY A 507 -17.71 -25.82 5.63
C GLY A 507 -17.67 -24.67 4.63
N PHE A 508 -16.49 -24.34 4.10
CA PHE A 508 -16.30 -23.18 3.22
C PHE A 508 -16.12 -23.58 1.76
N THR A 509 -16.69 -22.78 0.86
CA THR A 509 -16.51 -22.91 -0.60
C THR A 509 -15.74 -21.69 -1.14
N ASP A 510 -14.60 -21.93 -1.82
CA ASP A 510 -13.87 -20.84 -2.50
C ASP A 510 -14.64 -20.41 -3.76
N ILE A 511 -15.21 -19.22 -3.71
CA ILE A 511 -15.99 -18.59 -4.78
C ILE A 511 -15.24 -17.47 -5.49
N THR A 512 -13.94 -17.31 -5.26
CA THR A 512 -13.13 -16.18 -5.76
C THR A 512 -13.29 -15.97 -7.27
N GLU A 513 -13.17 -17.04 -8.08
CA GLU A 513 -13.27 -16.95 -9.54
C GLU A 513 -14.68 -16.58 -10.02
N ASP A 514 -15.71 -17.03 -9.32
CA ASP A 514 -17.12 -16.82 -9.66
C ASP A 514 -17.68 -15.50 -9.14
N SER A 515 -17.03 -14.93 -8.13
CA SER A 515 -17.50 -13.71 -7.44
C SER A 515 -17.32 -12.40 -8.23
N GLY A 516 -16.49 -12.39 -9.28
CA GLY A 516 -16.15 -11.18 -10.03
C GLY A 516 -14.95 -10.39 -9.46
N ILE A 517 -14.28 -10.91 -8.42
CA ILE A 517 -13.12 -10.26 -7.80
C ILE A 517 -11.90 -10.34 -8.73
N ALA A 518 -11.19 -9.23 -8.85
CA ALA A 518 -9.98 -9.13 -9.66
C ALA A 518 -8.73 -9.55 -8.87
N ILE A 519 -7.72 -10.03 -9.60
CA ILE A 519 -6.40 -10.26 -9.04
C ILE A 519 -5.69 -8.92 -8.74
N GLY A 520 -5.04 -8.80 -7.59
CA GLY A 520 -4.31 -7.60 -7.16
C GLY A 520 -3.20 -7.90 -6.15
N PHE A 521 -2.75 -6.84 -5.49
CA PHE A 521 -1.95 -6.90 -4.27
C PHE A 521 -2.83 -6.43 -3.11
N GLY A 522 -3.81 -7.26 -2.72
CA GLY A 522 -4.75 -6.94 -1.66
C GLY A 522 -4.03 -6.75 -0.32
N MET A 523 -4.29 -5.62 0.36
CA MET A 523 -3.65 -5.28 1.62
C MET A 523 -4.64 -5.01 2.75
N GLY A 524 -5.68 -4.25 2.49
CA GLY A 524 -6.73 -3.96 3.46
C GLY A 524 -8.10 -4.15 2.86
N VAL A 525 -9.07 -4.53 3.69
CA VAL A 525 -10.43 -4.88 3.27
C VAL A 525 -11.45 -4.17 4.17
N SER A 526 -12.50 -3.63 3.58
CA SER A 526 -13.61 -3.04 4.30
C SER A 526 -14.92 -3.29 3.58
N TRP A 527 -15.95 -3.60 4.34
CA TRP A 527 -17.31 -3.85 3.88
C TRP A 527 -18.25 -2.71 4.29
N ASN A 528 -19.11 -2.27 3.40
CA ASN A 528 -20.22 -1.37 3.70
C ASN A 528 -21.18 -1.31 2.52
N ASP A 529 -22.40 -0.82 2.73
CA ASP A 529 -23.32 -0.39 1.68
C ASP A 529 -23.06 1.11 1.41
N TYR A 530 -22.07 1.41 0.52
CA TYR A 530 -21.66 2.81 0.27
C TYR A 530 -22.71 3.59 -0.55
N ASN A 531 -23.59 2.87 -1.24
CA ASN A 531 -24.57 3.48 -2.15
C ASN A 531 -26.00 3.46 -1.57
N ASN A 532 -26.18 2.89 -0.37
CA ASN A 532 -27.45 2.75 0.35
C ASN A 532 -28.52 1.97 -0.43
N ASP A 533 -28.11 0.92 -1.18
CA ASP A 533 -29.04 0.05 -1.93
C ASP A 533 -29.48 -1.20 -1.13
N GLY A 534 -28.97 -1.38 0.07
CA GLY A 534 -29.29 -2.47 0.97
C GLY A 534 -28.45 -3.73 0.75
N LEU A 535 -27.43 -3.68 -0.11
CA LEU A 535 -26.51 -4.76 -0.38
C LEU A 535 -25.09 -4.36 0.05
N VAL A 536 -24.31 -5.35 0.44
CA VAL A 536 -22.94 -5.09 0.93
C VAL A 536 -22.00 -4.89 -0.25
N ASP A 537 -21.24 -3.79 -0.21
CA ASP A 537 -20.16 -3.45 -1.14
C ASP A 537 -18.80 -3.73 -0.52
N LEU A 538 -17.77 -3.86 -1.36
CA LEU A 538 -16.43 -4.24 -0.93
C LEU A 538 -15.39 -3.21 -1.38
N TYR A 539 -14.58 -2.72 -0.45
CA TYR A 539 -13.38 -1.96 -0.75
C TYR A 539 -12.12 -2.75 -0.40
N VAL A 540 -11.19 -2.84 -1.35
CA VAL A 540 -9.89 -3.48 -1.15
C VAL A 540 -8.79 -2.48 -1.47
N SER A 541 -7.97 -2.16 -0.47
CA SER A 541 -6.78 -1.35 -0.71
C SER A 541 -5.72 -2.16 -1.44
N ASN A 542 -5.08 -1.52 -2.43
CA ASN A 542 -4.15 -2.17 -3.33
C ASN A 542 -3.06 -1.18 -3.76
N MET A 543 -2.00 -1.68 -4.35
CA MET A 543 -0.93 -0.86 -4.89
C MET A 543 -1.35 -0.19 -6.21
N PHE A 544 -1.14 1.13 -6.33
CA PHE A 544 -1.14 1.83 -7.60
C PHE A 544 0.28 2.17 -8.01
N SER A 545 0.79 1.56 -9.09
CA SER A 545 2.13 1.82 -9.59
C SER A 545 2.11 2.42 -10.98
N LYS A 546 2.50 3.69 -11.08
CA LYS A 546 2.71 4.37 -12.37
C LYS A 546 3.86 3.74 -13.14
N ALA A 547 4.95 3.37 -12.45
CA ALA A 547 6.09 2.69 -13.04
C ALA A 547 5.71 1.31 -13.58
N GLY A 548 4.96 0.52 -12.81
CA GLY A 548 4.46 -0.78 -13.23
C GLY A 548 3.60 -0.68 -14.49
N GLN A 549 2.66 0.27 -14.52
CA GLN A 549 1.81 0.50 -15.70
C GLN A 549 2.62 0.95 -16.90
N ARG A 550 3.59 1.86 -16.74
CA ARG A 550 4.46 2.36 -17.80
C ARG A 550 5.31 1.24 -18.41
N ILE A 551 5.95 0.42 -17.58
CA ILE A 551 6.84 -0.66 -18.00
C ILE A 551 6.05 -1.77 -18.70
N THR A 552 4.89 -2.13 -18.18
CA THR A 552 4.07 -3.23 -18.72
C THR A 552 3.22 -2.84 -19.92
N ALA A 553 2.99 -1.54 -20.18
CA ALA A 553 2.13 -1.06 -21.26
C ALA A 553 2.56 -1.57 -22.64
N ASP A 554 3.86 -1.51 -22.91
CA ASP A 554 4.44 -1.82 -24.23
C ASP A 554 4.96 -3.26 -24.37
N VAL A 555 4.83 -4.09 -23.29
CA VAL A 555 5.24 -5.50 -23.33
C VAL A 555 4.11 -6.36 -23.87
N SER A 556 4.22 -6.79 -25.12
CA SER A 556 3.13 -7.48 -25.84
C SER A 556 2.86 -8.92 -25.40
N LYS A 557 3.82 -9.57 -24.74
CA LYS A 557 3.72 -10.98 -24.31
C LYS A 557 3.76 -11.18 -22.79
N ILE A 558 3.51 -10.14 -22.03
CA ILE A 558 3.37 -10.29 -20.57
C ILE A 558 2.04 -10.96 -20.25
N ASP A 559 2.03 -11.85 -19.26
CA ASP A 559 0.78 -12.41 -18.75
C ASP A 559 -0.17 -11.26 -18.35
N PRO A 560 -1.42 -11.24 -18.87
CA PRO A 560 -2.37 -10.15 -18.59
C PRO A 560 -2.61 -9.90 -17.11
N ARG A 561 -2.44 -10.91 -16.25
CA ARG A 561 -2.58 -10.80 -14.81
C ARG A 561 -1.59 -9.80 -14.21
N PHE A 562 -0.35 -9.75 -14.70
CA PHE A 562 0.63 -8.77 -14.24
C PHE A 562 0.24 -7.31 -14.51
N LYS A 563 -0.55 -7.07 -15.57
CA LYS A 563 -1.06 -5.72 -15.85
C LYS A 563 -2.13 -5.27 -14.86
N LYS A 564 -2.74 -6.21 -14.15
CA LYS A 564 -3.81 -5.95 -13.17
C LYS A 564 -3.28 -5.78 -11.75
N LEU A 565 -2.10 -6.31 -11.41
CA LEU A 565 -1.61 -6.36 -10.04
C LEU A 565 -1.43 -5.00 -9.37
N ALA A 566 -1.13 -3.94 -10.11
CA ALA A 566 -0.83 -2.62 -9.54
C ALA A 566 -1.70 -1.53 -10.17
N THR A 567 -2.99 -1.81 -10.33
CA THR A 567 -3.96 -0.90 -10.95
C THR A 567 -4.62 0.06 -9.95
N GLY A 568 -4.35 -0.10 -8.67
CA GLY A 568 -4.87 0.71 -7.58
C GLY A 568 -5.97 0.04 -6.80
N ASN A 569 -6.58 0.80 -5.89
CA ASN A 569 -7.62 0.29 -5.01
C ASN A 569 -8.85 -0.19 -5.79
N TYR A 570 -9.46 -1.23 -5.28
CA TYR A 570 -10.69 -1.78 -5.82
C TYR A 570 -11.88 -1.34 -4.97
N LEU A 571 -12.89 -0.79 -5.63
CA LEU A 571 -14.22 -0.62 -5.09
C LEU A 571 -15.17 -1.48 -5.92
N TYR A 572 -15.81 -2.40 -5.28
CA TYR A 572 -16.78 -3.31 -5.89
C TYR A 572 -18.16 -3.00 -5.38
N ARG A 573 -19.12 -2.96 -6.30
CA ARG A 573 -20.53 -2.94 -5.98
C ARG A 573 -21.05 -4.37 -5.91
N GLY A 574 -21.65 -4.72 -4.78
CA GLY A 574 -22.31 -5.99 -4.57
C GLY A 574 -23.71 -6.05 -5.19
N ASN A 575 -24.17 -7.23 -5.50
CA ASN A 575 -25.56 -7.48 -5.93
C ASN A 575 -26.21 -8.66 -5.18
N GLY A 576 -25.59 -9.11 -4.08
CA GLY A 576 -26.02 -10.25 -3.29
C GLY A 576 -25.59 -11.61 -3.84
N GLU A 577 -24.98 -11.67 -5.04
CA GLU A 577 -24.44 -12.90 -5.64
C GLU A 577 -22.99 -12.70 -6.11
N LYS A 578 -22.69 -11.52 -6.64
CA LYS A 578 -21.39 -11.17 -7.28
C LYS A 578 -21.03 -9.71 -7.06
N PHE A 579 -19.80 -9.39 -7.41
CA PHE A 579 -19.23 -8.06 -7.33
C PHE A 579 -18.90 -7.50 -8.72
N GLU A 580 -19.21 -6.23 -8.93
CA GLU A 580 -18.83 -5.46 -10.10
C GLU A 580 -17.75 -4.43 -9.71
N LEU A 581 -16.59 -4.48 -10.37
CA LEU A 581 -15.53 -3.48 -10.15
C LEU A 581 -15.97 -2.13 -10.72
N VAL A 582 -16.20 -1.15 -9.85
CA VAL A 582 -16.64 0.21 -10.22
C VAL A 582 -15.53 1.25 -10.11
N SER A 583 -14.43 0.95 -9.41
CA SER A 583 -13.26 1.82 -9.37
C SER A 583 -12.41 1.73 -10.64
N GLY A 584 -11.70 2.80 -10.95
CA GLY A 584 -10.84 2.85 -12.11
C GLY A 584 -10.15 4.21 -12.30
N THR A 585 -9.55 4.38 -13.46
CA THR A 585 -8.82 5.61 -13.83
C THR A 585 -9.52 6.40 -14.95
N SER A 586 -10.65 5.90 -15.45
CA SER A 586 -11.48 6.61 -16.45
C SER A 586 -12.40 7.62 -15.76
N LEU A 587 -12.88 8.61 -16.50
CA LEU A 587 -13.84 9.59 -15.99
C LEU A 587 -15.23 9.00 -15.65
N GLU A 588 -15.51 7.80 -16.17
CA GLU A 588 -16.76 7.08 -15.95
C GLU A 588 -16.70 6.18 -14.71
N SER A 589 -15.49 5.96 -14.16
CA SER A 589 -15.25 5.11 -13.00
C SER A 589 -15.24 5.93 -11.72
N MET A 590 -15.49 5.27 -10.59
CA MET A 590 -15.23 5.84 -9.27
C MET A 590 -13.72 6.09 -9.08
N GLN A 591 -13.34 7.35 -8.79
CA GLN A 591 -11.95 7.82 -8.82
C GLN A 591 -11.16 7.47 -7.54
N VAL A 592 -11.31 6.26 -7.02
CA VAL A 592 -10.66 5.80 -5.78
C VAL A 592 -9.41 4.94 -6.01
N ALA A 593 -9.13 4.58 -7.26
CA ALA A 593 -8.04 3.67 -7.60
C ALA A 593 -6.63 4.26 -7.34
N GLN A 594 -6.44 5.56 -7.57
CA GLN A 594 -5.13 6.20 -7.61
C GLN A 594 -4.70 6.77 -6.25
N ALA A 595 -4.64 5.95 -5.22
CA ALA A 595 -4.24 6.36 -3.87
C ALA A 595 -2.81 5.97 -3.47
N GLY A 596 -1.95 5.64 -4.44
CA GLY A 596 -0.57 5.21 -4.16
C GLY A 596 -0.52 3.75 -3.68
N TRP A 597 0.37 3.44 -2.77
CA TRP A 597 0.41 2.12 -2.12
C TRP A 597 -0.42 2.20 -0.83
N ALA A 598 -1.68 1.78 -0.93
CA ALA A 598 -2.67 1.93 0.12
C ALA A 598 -2.73 0.71 1.03
N TRP A 599 -2.90 0.97 2.33
CA TRP A 599 -2.94 -0.04 3.39
C TRP A 599 -4.18 0.20 4.26
N GLY A 600 -4.85 -0.86 4.70
CA GLY A 600 -5.87 -0.79 5.73
C GLY A 600 -7.00 0.22 5.47
N GLY A 601 -7.40 0.40 4.20
CA GLY A 601 -8.47 1.34 3.86
C GLY A 601 -9.80 0.93 4.45
N GLN A 602 -10.61 1.91 4.88
CA GLN A 602 -11.87 1.67 5.57
C GLN A 602 -12.98 2.58 5.07
N PHE A 603 -14.19 2.06 5.08
CA PHE A 603 -15.40 2.87 4.99
C PHE A 603 -15.72 3.51 6.34
N VAL A 604 -16.08 4.78 6.30
CA VAL A 604 -16.51 5.52 7.49
C VAL A 604 -17.31 6.76 7.04
N ASP A 605 -18.38 7.08 7.73
CA ASP A 605 -19.12 8.33 7.52
C ASP A 605 -18.48 9.44 8.39
N PHE A 606 -17.49 10.15 7.84
CA PHE A 606 -16.76 11.20 8.58
C PHE A 606 -17.60 12.44 8.87
N ASN A 607 -18.66 12.63 8.12
CA ASN A 607 -19.40 13.88 8.11
C ASN A 607 -20.82 13.72 8.64
N ASN A 608 -21.22 12.49 8.99
CA ASN A 608 -22.56 12.11 9.46
C ASN A 608 -23.67 12.49 8.45
N ASP A 609 -23.41 12.32 7.14
CA ASP A 609 -24.41 12.57 6.10
C ASP A 609 -25.21 11.31 5.70
N GLY A 610 -24.87 10.17 6.28
CA GLY A 610 -25.51 8.89 6.03
C GLY A 610 -24.95 8.14 4.82
N PHE A 611 -23.87 8.64 4.19
CA PHE A 611 -23.13 7.94 3.15
C PHE A 611 -21.72 7.63 3.63
N SER A 612 -21.21 6.47 3.26
CA SER A 612 -19.85 6.09 3.64
C SER A 612 -18.80 6.74 2.76
N ASP A 613 -17.86 7.43 3.41
CA ASP A 613 -16.61 7.89 2.82
C ASP A 613 -15.56 6.77 2.82
N ILE A 614 -14.44 6.96 2.12
CA ILE A 614 -13.32 6.03 2.13
C ILE A 614 -12.08 6.73 2.70
N TYR A 615 -11.59 6.22 3.82
CA TYR A 615 -10.25 6.56 4.34
C TYR A 615 -9.24 5.56 3.80
N SER A 616 -8.21 6.03 3.10
CA SER A 616 -7.20 5.18 2.48
C SER A 616 -5.79 5.67 2.81
N PRO A 617 -5.19 5.20 3.91
CA PRO A 617 -3.81 5.52 4.26
C PRO A 617 -2.86 4.89 3.25
N ASN A 618 -1.81 5.61 2.88
CA ASN A 618 -0.80 5.10 1.97
C ASN A 618 0.62 5.34 2.47
N GLY A 619 1.55 4.51 2.00
CA GLY A 619 2.96 4.56 2.35
C GLY A 619 3.54 3.17 2.23
N TYR A 620 4.83 3.05 2.01
CA TYR A 620 5.47 1.74 1.91
C TYR A 620 6.76 1.67 2.69
N TYR A 621 7.54 2.73 2.65
CA TYR A 621 8.93 2.66 3.02
C TYR A 621 9.38 3.91 3.75
N THR A 622 9.86 3.71 4.95
CA THR A 622 10.48 4.77 5.71
C THR A 622 11.98 4.77 5.43
N ALA A 623 12.45 5.80 4.75
CA ALA A 623 13.88 6.03 4.56
C ALA A 623 14.17 7.51 4.77
N PRO A 624 15.37 7.86 5.28
CA PRO A 624 15.81 9.24 5.38
C PRO A 624 15.70 9.93 4.01
N SER A 625 15.25 11.19 4.02
CA SER A 625 14.92 11.94 2.79
C SER A 625 16.08 12.11 1.80
N ASP A 626 17.32 11.99 2.27
CA ASP A 626 18.55 12.06 1.48
C ASP A 626 18.90 10.75 0.77
N ILE A 627 18.40 9.62 1.28
CA ILE A 627 18.59 8.28 0.72
C ILE A 627 17.27 7.66 0.22
N ALA A 628 16.14 8.25 0.59
CA ALA A 628 14.84 7.82 0.09
C ALA A 628 14.89 7.78 -1.45
N VAL A 629 14.66 6.62 -2.00
CA VAL A 629 14.35 6.50 -3.41
C VAL A 629 12.94 7.05 -3.54
N ASP A 630 12.73 8.10 -4.36
CA ASP A 630 11.40 8.34 -4.89
C ASP A 630 11.10 7.11 -5.75
N MET A 631 10.58 6.08 -5.12
CA MET A 631 9.99 5.03 -5.89
C MET A 631 8.77 5.67 -6.53
N ASP A 632 8.77 5.71 -7.85
CA ASP A 632 7.64 6.16 -8.65
C ASP A 632 6.61 5.03 -8.63
N LEU A 633 6.02 4.86 -7.46
CA LEU A 633 4.96 3.89 -7.18
C LEU A 633 3.62 4.50 -7.49
#